data_e506eea44094088dd998d87ba6afb380
#
_entry.id   e506eea44094088dd998d87ba6afb380
#
_cell.length_a   1.000
_cell.length_b   1.000
_cell.length_c   1.000
_cell.angle_alpha   90.00
_cell.angle_beta   90.00
_cell.angle_gamma   90.00
#
_symmetry.space_group_name_H-M   'P 1'
#
loop_
_entity.id
_entity.type
_entity.pdbx_description
1 polymer ?
#
loop_
_entity_poly.entity_id
_entity_poly.type
_entity_poly.pdbx_seq_one_letter_code
_entity_poly.pdbx_strand_id
1 'polypeptide(L)'
;MTNEIPPLTLGWTIVYVEDPVAASEFYARTFGLAPDFAAPDGSYAQMDTGQTKLAFASYELADANFRGGVARPDPDRPPNVEVTLVSSDVDGATRVALDAGCTSLAEPVDKPHGQRVAYIRDPFGTLVEIGTPM
;
A
#
# COMPACT_ATOMS: atom_id res chain seq x y z
N MET A 1 -20.75 2.08 -36.00
CA MET A 1 -20.18 1.61 -34.72
C MET A 1 -18.89 2.34 -34.45
N THR A 2 -18.75 2.91 -33.30
CA THR A 2 -17.53 3.63 -32.92
C THR A 2 -16.58 2.68 -32.19
N ASN A 3 -15.26 2.96 -32.31
CA ASN A 3 -14.21 2.27 -31.54
C ASN A 3 -13.72 3.14 -30.38
N GLU A 4 -14.51 4.11 -29.98
CA GLU A 4 -14.16 4.97 -28.86
C GLU A 4 -14.09 4.17 -27.56
N ILE A 5 -13.07 4.44 -26.78
CA ILE A 5 -12.93 3.88 -25.45
C ILE A 5 -13.70 4.78 -24.48
N PRO A 6 -14.66 4.24 -23.73
CA PRO A 6 -15.31 5.03 -22.69
C PRO A 6 -14.28 5.63 -21.74
N PRO A 7 -14.48 6.85 -21.23
CA PRO A 7 -13.55 7.45 -20.29
C PRO A 7 -13.35 6.59 -19.03
N LEU A 8 -12.10 6.43 -18.63
CA LEU A 8 -11.72 5.69 -17.43
C LEU A 8 -10.75 6.54 -16.61
N THR A 9 -10.84 6.41 -15.31
CA THR A 9 -9.88 7.02 -14.37
C THR A 9 -9.37 5.95 -13.41
N LEU A 10 -8.15 6.14 -12.89
CA LEU A 10 -7.63 5.28 -11.84
C LEU A 10 -8.21 5.75 -10.51
N GLY A 11 -9.17 5.00 -9.97
CA GLY A 11 -9.91 5.39 -8.77
C GLY A 11 -9.29 4.88 -7.48
N TRP A 12 -8.89 3.61 -7.46
CA TRP A 12 -8.38 2.95 -6.27
C TRP A 12 -7.17 2.09 -6.58
N THR A 13 -6.26 2.00 -5.60
CA THR A 13 -5.33 0.90 -5.45
C THR A 13 -5.79 0.12 -4.23
N ILE A 14 -6.16 -1.13 -4.40
CA ILE A 14 -6.70 -1.96 -3.33
C ILE A 14 -5.72 -3.08 -3.04
N VAL A 15 -5.27 -3.16 -1.80
CA VAL A 15 -4.39 -4.22 -1.32
C VAL A 15 -5.24 -5.20 -0.50
N TYR A 16 -5.18 -6.47 -0.85
CA TYR A 16 -5.88 -7.51 -0.09
C TYR A 16 -5.04 -7.94 1.09
N VAL A 17 -5.68 -7.99 2.26
CA VAL A 17 -5.02 -8.28 3.54
C VAL A 17 -5.95 -9.13 4.41
N GLU A 18 -5.38 -9.73 5.45
CA GLU A 18 -6.15 -10.51 6.42
C GLU A 18 -7.14 -9.60 7.19
N ASP A 19 -6.68 -8.44 7.64
CA ASP A 19 -7.47 -7.51 8.47
C ASP A 19 -7.35 -6.09 7.92
N PRO A 20 -8.32 -5.65 7.09
CA PRO A 20 -8.29 -4.31 6.49
C PRO A 20 -8.26 -3.17 7.50
N VAL A 21 -8.98 -3.28 8.60
CA VAL A 21 -9.01 -2.22 9.63
C VAL A 21 -7.64 -2.08 10.29
N ALA A 22 -7.02 -3.20 10.65
CA ALA A 22 -5.67 -3.20 11.21
C ALA A 22 -4.66 -2.60 10.24
N ALA A 23 -4.77 -2.91 8.94
CA ALA A 23 -3.89 -2.34 7.92
C ALA A 23 -4.07 -0.82 7.82
N SER A 24 -5.31 -0.33 7.78
CA SER A 24 -5.57 1.10 7.71
C SER A 24 -5.06 1.84 8.94
N GLU A 25 -5.23 1.29 10.12
CA GLU A 25 -4.71 1.86 11.37
C GLU A 25 -3.17 1.89 11.37
N PHE A 26 -2.54 0.84 10.87
CA PHE A 26 -1.08 0.79 10.74
C PHE A 26 -0.57 1.90 9.82
N TYR A 27 -1.20 2.06 8.65
CA TYR A 27 -0.79 3.09 7.68
C TYR A 27 -1.03 4.50 8.20
N ALA A 28 -2.09 4.71 8.99
CA ALA A 28 -2.36 6.00 9.61
C ALA A 28 -1.28 6.37 10.64
N ARG A 29 -0.99 5.47 11.60
CA ARG A 29 -0.03 5.77 12.67
C ARG A 29 1.43 5.71 12.25
N THR A 30 1.75 4.90 11.23
CA THR A 30 3.14 4.68 10.80
C THR A 30 3.56 5.62 9.69
N PHE A 31 2.69 5.88 8.73
CA PHE A 31 2.99 6.70 7.56
C PHE A 31 2.25 8.05 7.56
N GLY A 32 1.37 8.27 8.53
CA GLY A 32 0.64 9.54 8.64
C GLY A 32 -0.45 9.73 7.58
N LEU A 33 -0.91 8.66 6.94
CA LEU A 33 -2.01 8.75 5.97
C LEU A 33 -3.33 8.91 6.71
N ALA A 34 -4.22 9.74 6.17
CA ALA A 34 -5.52 9.99 6.79
C ALA A 34 -6.49 8.85 6.49
N PRO A 35 -7.16 8.29 7.52
CA PRO A 35 -8.26 7.36 7.29
C PRO A 35 -9.45 8.08 6.66
N ASP A 36 -10.19 7.37 5.80
CA ASP A 36 -11.44 7.87 5.23
C ASP A 36 -12.63 7.16 5.88
N PHE A 37 -12.81 5.86 5.63
CA PHE A 37 -13.86 5.09 6.27
C PHE A 37 -13.52 3.61 6.26
N ALA A 38 -14.28 2.83 7.04
CA ALA A 38 -14.21 1.38 7.03
C ALA A 38 -15.62 0.80 6.95
N ALA A 39 -15.77 -0.34 6.27
CA ALA A 39 -17.02 -1.07 6.25
C ALA A 39 -17.35 -1.60 7.65
N PRO A 40 -18.64 -1.62 8.05
CA PRO A 40 -19.03 -2.06 9.39
C PRO A 40 -18.58 -3.48 9.74
N ASP A 41 -18.49 -4.37 8.76
CA ASP A 41 -18.06 -5.76 8.95
C ASP A 41 -16.54 -5.95 8.93
N GLY A 42 -15.77 -4.87 8.74
CA GLY A 42 -14.30 -4.93 8.71
C GLY A 42 -13.71 -5.46 7.41
N SER A 43 -14.51 -5.73 6.40
CA SER A 43 -14.03 -6.32 5.14
C SER A 43 -13.30 -5.34 4.23
N TYR A 44 -13.38 -4.04 4.51
CA TYR A 44 -12.83 -2.98 3.68
C TYR A 44 -12.49 -1.76 4.53
N ALA A 45 -11.37 -1.13 4.24
CA ALA A 45 -11.00 0.14 4.87
C ALA A 45 -10.27 1.01 3.85
N GLN A 46 -10.63 2.28 3.79
CA GLN A 46 -10.12 3.22 2.78
C GLN A 46 -9.38 4.37 3.45
N MET A 47 -8.28 4.78 2.82
CA MET A 47 -7.52 5.96 3.21
C MET A 47 -7.89 7.13 2.31
N ASP A 48 -7.78 8.35 2.85
CA ASP A 48 -7.96 9.58 2.09
C ASP A 48 -6.60 10.00 1.52
N THR A 49 -6.31 9.54 0.30
CA THR A 49 -5.00 9.72 -0.34
C THR A 49 -5.07 10.54 -1.64
N GLY A 50 -6.14 11.30 -1.83
CA GLY A 50 -6.31 12.12 -3.03
C GLY A 50 -7.23 11.48 -4.06
N GLN A 51 -6.97 11.71 -5.35
CA GLN A 51 -7.84 11.21 -6.42
C GLN A 51 -7.80 9.69 -6.56
N THR A 52 -6.64 9.08 -6.35
CA THR A 52 -6.49 7.64 -6.28
C THR A 52 -6.44 7.22 -4.82
N LYS A 53 -7.44 6.48 -4.38
CA LYS A 53 -7.52 6.06 -2.98
C LYS A 53 -6.74 4.77 -2.76
N LEU A 54 -5.94 4.75 -1.70
CA LEU A 54 -5.38 3.50 -1.18
C LEU A 54 -6.41 2.88 -0.26
N ALA A 55 -6.72 1.61 -0.49
CA ALA A 55 -7.68 0.89 0.33
C ALA A 55 -7.19 -0.52 0.61
N PHE A 56 -7.77 -1.13 1.63
CA PHE A 56 -7.49 -2.50 2.04
C PHE A 56 -8.79 -3.28 2.03
N ALA A 57 -8.76 -4.49 1.49
CA ALA A 57 -9.91 -5.38 1.44
C ALA A 57 -9.50 -6.76 1.95
N SER A 58 -10.46 -7.47 2.53
CA SER A 58 -10.18 -8.79 3.07
C SER A 58 -10.07 -9.85 1.96
N TYR A 59 -9.35 -10.92 2.24
CA TYR A 59 -9.30 -12.08 1.34
C TYR A 59 -10.67 -12.70 1.13
N GLU A 60 -11.51 -12.68 2.16
CA GLU A 60 -12.88 -13.17 2.04
C GLU A 60 -13.69 -12.36 1.04
N LEU A 61 -13.48 -11.03 1.02
CA LEU A 61 -14.14 -10.17 0.04
C LEU A 61 -13.69 -10.49 -1.37
N ALA A 62 -12.39 -10.76 -1.58
CA ALA A 62 -11.90 -11.20 -2.88
C ALA A 62 -12.56 -12.52 -3.31
N ASP A 63 -12.65 -13.47 -2.40
CA ASP A 63 -13.29 -14.77 -2.67
C ASP A 63 -14.77 -14.61 -3.05
N ALA A 64 -15.46 -13.63 -2.46
CA ALA A 64 -16.85 -13.36 -2.78
C ALA A 64 -17.03 -12.65 -4.13
N ASN A 65 -16.05 -11.84 -4.53
CA ASN A 65 -16.16 -11.01 -5.72
C ASN A 65 -15.80 -11.71 -7.01
N PHE A 66 -14.90 -12.68 -6.96
CA PHE A 66 -14.52 -13.44 -8.16
C PHE A 66 -13.95 -14.80 -7.76
N ARG A 67 -14.07 -15.76 -8.71
CA ARG A 67 -13.65 -17.14 -8.46
C ARG A 67 -12.14 -17.22 -8.23
N GLY A 68 -11.75 -17.95 -7.18
CA GLY A 68 -10.37 -18.25 -6.88
C GLY A 68 -9.69 -17.23 -5.99
N GLY A 69 -10.29 -16.05 -5.80
CA GLY A 69 -9.72 -15.01 -4.94
C GLY A 69 -8.33 -14.57 -5.38
N VAL A 70 -7.53 -14.12 -4.43
CA VAL A 70 -6.16 -13.62 -4.66
C VAL A 70 -5.14 -14.46 -3.92
N ALA A 71 -3.88 -14.40 -4.39
CA ALA A 71 -2.77 -15.07 -3.73
C ALA A 71 -2.48 -14.44 -2.37
N ARG A 72 -2.05 -15.28 -1.42
CA ARG A 72 -1.50 -14.79 -0.15
C ARG A 72 -0.06 -14.33 -0.34
N PRO A 73 0.43 -13.43 0.53
CA PRO A 73 1.84 -13.03 0.48
C PRO A 73 2.78 -14.22 0.68
N ASP A 74 3.85 -14.26 -0.11
CA ASP A 74 4.94 -15.21 0.08
C ASP A 74 5.90 -14.62 1.11
N PRO A 75 6.20 -15.31 2.24
CA PRO A 75 7.10 -14.76 3.24
C PRO A 75 8.53 -14.55 2.72
N ASP A 76 8.93 -15.26 1.68
CA ASP A 76 10.30 -15.19 1.15
C ASP A 76 10.46 -14.17 0.01
N ARG A 77 9.36 -13.71 -0.59
CA ARG A 77 9.41 -12.80 -1.72
C ARG A 77 8.27 -11.79 -1.66
N PRO A 78 8.57 -10.49 -1.85
CA PRO A 78 7.51 -9.48 -1.90
C PRO A 78 6.66 -9.64 -3.16
N PRO A 79 5.42 -9.11 -3.15
CA PRO A 79 4.58 -9.08 -4.35
C PRO A 79 5.19 -8.17 -5.43
N ASN A 80 4.69 -8.30 -6.66
CA ASN A 80 5.22 -7.57 -7.80
C ASN A 80 4.57 -6.20 -8.03
N VAL A 81 3.79 -5.71 -7.08
CA VAL A 81 3.20 -4.36 -7.08
C VAL A 81 3.62 -3.68 -5.80
N GLU A 82 4.03 -2.43 -5.90
CA GLU A 82 4.45 -1.67 -4.73
C GLU A 82 3.55 -0.47 -4.48
N VAL A 83 3.48 -0.08 -3.21
CA VAL A 83 2.93 1.21 -2.78
C VAL A 83 4.11 2.13 -2.54
N THR A 84 4.18 3.24 -3.27
CA THR A 84 5.27 4.21 -3.11
C THR A 84 4.74 5.41 -2.33
N LEU A 85 5.39 5.70 -1.21
CA LEU A 85 5.09 6.84 -0.35
C LEU A 85 6.21 7.86 -0.47
N VAL A 86 5.84 9.13 -0.59
CA VAL A 86 6.79 10.21 -0.82
C VAL A 86 7.06 10.93 0.50
N SER A 87 8.33 11.13 0.82
CA SER A 87 8.78 11.86 2.01
C SER A 87 10.03 12.67 1.70
N SER A 88 10.11 13.87 2.25
CA SER A 88 11.35 14.65 2.21
C SER A 88 12.41 14.12 3.18
N ASP A 89 12.04 13.24 4.10
CA ASP A 89 12.94 12.61 5.08
C ASP A 89 12.81 11.08 5.00
N VAL A 90 13.43 10.50 3.99
CA VAL A 90 13.35 9.05 3.74
C VAL A 90 13.97 8.27 4.90
N ASP A 91 15.10 8.73 5.42
CA ASP A 91 15.79 8.03 6.54
C ASP A 91 14.90 8.00 7.79
N GLY A 92 14.27 9.12 8.14
CA GLY A 92 13.39 9.20 9.29
C GLY A 92 12.13 8.36 9.11
N ALA A 93 11.50 8.46 7.95
CA ALA A 93 10.29 7.68 7.65
C ALA A 93 10.58 6.17 7.66
N THR A 94 11.71 5.76 7.12
CA THR A 94 12.13 4.35 7.13
C THR A 94 12.36 3.86 8.56
N ARG A 95 13.03 4.65 9.39
CA ARG A 95 13.26 4.27 10.80
C ARG A 95 11.94 4.09 11.56
N VAL A 96 10.99 4.99 11.39
CA VAL A 96 9.66 4.88 12.00
C VAL A 96 8.98 3.58 11.55
N ALA A 97 9.05 3.28 10.25
CA ALA A 97 8.44 2.07 9.70
C ALA A 97 9.06 0.79 10.27
N LEU A 98 10.39 0.74 10.35
CA LEU A 98 11.09 -0.42 10.91
C LEU A 98 10.76 -0.61 12.40
N ASP A 99 10.72 0.48 13.16
CA ASP A 99 10.35 0.43 14.58
C ASP A 99 8.90 -0.02 14.78
N ALA A 100 8.04 0.23 13.81
CA ALA A 100 6.63 -0.17 13.85
C ALA A 100 6.38 -1.62 13.40
N GLY A 101 7.41 -2.32 12.90
CA GLY A 101 7.29 -3.73 12.52
C GLY A 101 7.50 -4.03 11.05
N CYS A 102 7.82 -3.05 10.21
CA CYS A 102 8.21 -3.32 8.83
C CYS A 102 9.58 -3.99 8.77
N THR A 103 9.82 -4.75 7.69
CA THR A 103 11.10 -5.38 7.42
C THR A 103 11.85 -4.61 6.34
N SER A 104 13.15 -4.36 6.53
CA SER A 104 13.96 -3.70 5.52
C SER A 104 14.27 -4.66 4.37
N LEU A 105 14.03 -4.21 3.13
CA LEU A 105 14.45 -4.90 1.92
C LEU A 105 15.67 -4.23 1.29
N ALA A 106 15.73 -2.90 1.37
CA ALA A 106 16.89 -2.12 0.93
C ALA A 106 16.96 -0.83 1.73
N GLU A 107 18.12 -0.55 2.30
CA GLU A 107 18.34 0.66 3.07
C GLU A 107 18.24 1.92 2.20
N PRO A 108 17.99 3.10 2.80
CA PRO A 108 17.96 4.35 2.03
C PRO A 108 19.27 4.56 1.28
N VAL A 109 19.14 4.78 -0.04
CA VAL A 109 20.28 5.10 -0.91
C VAL A 109 19.89 6.17 -1.90
N ASP A 110 20.88 6.95 -2.33
CA ASP A 110 20.69 7.92 -3.40
C ASP A 110 20.77 7.21 -4.75
N LYS A 111 19.78 7.43 -5.59
CA LYS A 111 19.71 6.83 -6.92
C LYS A 111 20.29 7.78 -7.98
N PRO A 112 20.79 7.23 -9.11
CA PRO A 112 21.37 8.08 -10.16
C PRO A 112 20.44 9.15 -10.71
N HIS A 113 19.12 8.92 -10.67
CA HIS A 113 18.12 9.87 -11.17
C HIS A 113 17.78 10.99 -10.17
N GLY A 114 18.39 11.00 -8.98
CA GLY A 114 18.28 12.09 -8.01
C GLY A 114 17.40 11.83 -6.81
N GLN A 115 16.64 10.74 -6.79
CA GLN A 115 15.85 10.38 -5.60
C GLN A 115 16.69 9.63 -4.59
N ARG A 116 16.33 9.82 -3.31
CA ARG A 116 16.74 8.91 -2.24
C ARG A 116 15.58 7.96 -1.98
N VAL A 117 15.83 6.66 -1.97
CA VAL A 117 14.76 5.66 -1.83
C VAL A 117 15.17 4.56 -0.86
N ALA A 118 14.16 3.99 -0.21
CA ALA A 118 14.28 2.78 0.61
C ALA A 118 13.14 1.84 0.27
N TYR A 119 13.37 0.55 0.46
CA TYR A 119 12.33 -0.47 0.26
C TYR A 119 12.12 -1.22 1.55
N ILE A 120 10.86 -1.37 1.91
CA ILE A 120 10.44 -2.09 3.11
C ILE A 120 9.29 -3.02 2.76
N ARG A 121 9.04 -3.97 3.64
CA ARG A 121 7.85 -4.80 3.58
C ARG A 121 7.05 -4.56 4.85
N ASP A 122 5.77 -4.24 4.69
CA ASP A 122 4.93 -3.99 5.85
C ASP A 122 4.53 -5.31 6.55
N PRO A 123 3.93 -5.25 7.76
CA PRO A 123 3.54 -6.47 8.48
C PRO A 123 2.47 -7.31 7.78
N PHE A 124 1.81 -6.78 6.76
CA PHE A 124 0.76 -7.47 6.00
C PHE A 124 1.30 -8.12 4.74
N GLY A 125 2.58 -7.94 4.43
CA GLY A 125 3.24 -8.53 3.28
C GLY A 125 3.35 -7.61 2.06
N THR A 126 2.94 -6.36 2.16
CA THR A 126 2.96 -5.40 1.05
C THR A 126 4.35 -4.84 0.84
N LEU A 127 4.75 -4.73 -0.43
CA LEU A 127 5.99 -4.04 -0.82
C LEU A 127 5.74 -2.53 -0.80
N VAL A 128 6.57 -1.81 -0.05
CA VAL A 128 6.47 -0.35 0.07
C VAL A 128 7.82 0.28 -0.26
N GLU A 129 7.81 1.28 -1.14
CA GLU A 129 8.94 2.16 -1.38
C GLU A 129 8.69 3.49 -0.66
N ILE A 130 9.71 4.01 0.00
CA ILE A 130 9.70 5.38 0.52
C ILE A 130 10.75 6.15 -0.28
N GLY A 131 10.31 7.20 -0.96
CA GLY A 131 11.17 7.98 -1.85
C GLY A 131 11.00 9.47 -1.67
N THR A 132 12.03 10.22 -2.01
CA THR A 132 11.94 11.68 -2.05
C THR A 132 11.07 12.12 -3.22
N PRO A 133 10.49 13.33 -3.17
CA PRO A 133 9.78 13.89 -4.33
C PRO A 133 10.68 13.97 -5.55
N MET A 134 10.07 13.81 -6.72
CA MET A 134 10.74 14.05 -8.00
C MET A 134 10.53 15.47 -8.47
#